data_3fc026247d3bdc912528ca06ae5ae736
#
_entry.id   3fc026247d3bdc912528ca06ae5ae736
#
_cell.length_a   1.000
_cell.length_b   1.000
_cell.length_c   1.000
_cell.angle_alpha   90.00
_cell.angle_beta   90.00
_cell.angle_gamma   90.00
#
_symmetry.space_group_name_H-M   'P 1'
#
loop_
_entity.id
_entity.type
_entity.pdbx_description
1 polymer ?
#
loop_
_entity_poly.entity_id
_entity_poly.type
_entity_poly.pdbx_seq_one_letter_code
_entity_poly.pdbx_strand_id
1 'polypeptide(L)'
;TKSNFELKTDITNFKDKMSELDTIKFFMNHSVCSYFGFEKITITKKLDSIKVISEFNELTFDEKYDPDWNLVYEKTISKTDSIWQFEKFISRNFKHINSDVSKRPILTIKNEKDSINFYTDGLRELNNFITDYYLTMRKLHPENKNGIYGIEIRQER
;
A
#
# COMPACT_ATOMS: atom_id res chain seq x y z
N THR A 1 14.71 -1.03 24.20
CA THR A 1 15.56 -0.97 23.00
C THR A 1 14.82 -0.24 21.89
N LYS A 2 15.44 0.82 21.38
CA LYS A 2 14.83 1.60 20.31
C LYS A 2 15.26 1.06 18.96
N SER A 3 14.32 1.06 18.01
CA SER A 3 14.63 0.74 16.62
C SER A 3 15.42 1.87 15.97
N ASN A 4 16.33 1.50 15.07
CA ASN A 4 17.10 2.44 14.27
C ASN A 4 16.43 2.70 12.91
N PHE A 5 15.25 2.15 12.67
CA PHE A 5 14.54 2.30 11.41
C PHE A 5 14.03 3.73 11.24
N GLU A 6 14.39 4.35 10.12
CA GLU A 6 13.96 5.70 9.74
C GLU A 6 13.10 5.59 8.49
N LEU A 7 11.80 5.87 8.61
CA LEU A 7 10.85 5.64 7.55
C LEU A 7 11.25 6.33 6.23
N LYS A 8 11.59 7.60 6.29
CA LYS A 8 11.87 8.39 5.08
C LYS A 8 13.14 7.96 4.35
N THR A 9 14.11 7.43 5.08
CA THR A 9 15.38 6.98 4.51
C THR A 9 15.35 5.52 4.12
N ASP A 10 14.70 4.68 4.94
CA ASP A 10 14.82 3.23 4.86
C ASP A 10 13.66 2.56 4.13
N ILE A 11 12.62 3.31 3.76
CA ILE A 11 11.40 2.74 3.15
C ILE A 11 11.71 2.00 1.84
N THR A 12 12.69 2.43 1.09
CA THR A 12 13.08 1.77 -0.15
C THR A 12 13.90 0.50 0.08
N ASN A 13 14.17 0.16 1.34
CA ASN A 13 14.86 -1.05 1.73
C ASN A 13 14.27 -1.61 3.03
N PHE A 14 12.96 -1.50 3.20
CA PHE A 14 12.31 -1.79 4.49
C PHE A 14 12.39 -3.25 4.89
N LYS A 15 12.37 -4.19 3.92
CA LYS A 15 12.44 -5.61 4.24
C LYS A 15 13.71 -5.97 5.00
N ASP A 16 14.82 -5.31 4.67
CA ASP A 16 16.09 -5.52 5.33
C ASP A 16 16.23 -4.65 6.58
N LYS A 17 15.81 -3.40 6.51
CA LYS A 17 16.09 -2.40 7.55
C LYS A 17 15.15 -2.45 8.76
N MET A 18 13.93 -2.98 8.61
CA MET A 18 13.01 -3.11 9.73
C MET A 18 13.55 -4.06 10.80
N SER A 19 13.26 -3.73 12.06
CA SER A 19 13.44 -4.64 13.19
C SER A 19 12.08 -5.20 13.63
N GLU A 20 12.11 -6.11 14.60
CA GLU A 20 10.87 -6.67 15.18
C GLU A 20 10.06 -5.62 15.96
N LEU A 21 10.68 -4.48 16.29
CA LEU A 21 10.02 -3.37 16.99
C LEU A 21 9.24 -2.46 16.04
N ASP A 22 9.42 -2.63 14.74
CA ASP A 22 8.86 -1.73 13.75
C ASP A 22 7.55 -2.24 13.21
N THR A 23 6.59 -1.32 13.01
CA THR A 23 5.36 -1.58 12.28
C THR A 23 5.20 -0.46 11.26
N ILE A 24 5.03 -0.85 10.00
CA ILE A 24 4.72 0.09 8.93
C ILE A 24 3.28 -0.15 8.52
N LYS A 25 2.52 0.93 8.37
CA LYS A 25 1.17 0.86 7.81
C LYS A 25 1.10 1.73 6.59
N PHE A 26 0.40 1.26 5.56
CA PHE A 26 0.04 2.16 4.48
C PHE A 26 -1.44 2.05 4.16
N PHE A 27 -1.95 3.19 3.72
CA PHE A 27 -3.37 3.40 3.43
C PHE A 27 -3.48 3.84 1.98
N MET A 28 -4.17 3.03 1.19
CA MET A 28 -4.40 3.34 -0.21
C MET A 28 -5.87 3.67 -0.42
N ASN A 29 -6.11 4.80 -1.08
CA ASN A 29 -7.45 5.23 -1.44
C ASN A 29 -7.81 4.71 -2.83
N HIS A 30 -8.71 3.74 -2.90
CA HIS A 30 -9.20 3.15 -4.14
C HIS A 30 -10.47 3.82 -4.65
N SER A 31 -10.88 4.92 -4.05
CA SER A 31 -12.18 5.54 -4.36
C SER A 31 -12.24 6.09 -5.77
N VAL A 32 -13.37 5.83 -6.46
CA VAL A 32 -13.67 6.36 -7.78
C VAL A 32 -15.17 6.66 -7.85
N CYS A 33 -15.53 7.84 -8.36
CA CYS A 33 -16.92 8.26 -8.53
C CYS A 33 -17.76 8.04 -7.26
N SER A 34 -18.75 7.17 -7.30
CA SER A 34 -19.65 6.87 -6.17
C SER A 34 -19.15 5.71 -5.29
N TYR A 35 -18.00 5.15 -5.61
CA TYR A 35 -17.40 4.06 -4.85
C TYR A 35 -16.34 4.59 -3.89
N PHE A 36 -16.41 4.17 -2.64
CA PHE A 36 -15.41 4.50 -1.62
C PHE A 36 -14.76 3.21 -1.13
N GLY A 37 -13.47 3.06 -1.37
CA GLY A 37 -12.71 1.90 -0.94
C GLY A 37 -11.36 2.34 -0.38
N PHE A 38 -11.04 1.83 0.81
CA PHE A 38 -9.79 2.13 1.50
C PHE A 38 -9.11 0.84 1.89
N GLU A 39 -7.84 0.74 1.57
CA GLU A 39 -7.02 -0.40 1.94
C GLU A 39 -6.03 0.01 3.03
N LYS A 40 -5.91 -0.83 4.05
CA LYS A 40 -4.89 -0.69 5.08
C LYS A 40 -3.97 -1.91 5.03
N ILE A 41 -2.69 -1.67 4.81
CA ILE A 41 -1.67 -2.70 4.84
C ILE A 41 -0.85 -2.52 6.11
N THR A 42 -0.71 -3.58 6.89
CA THR A 42 0.13 -3.59 8.08
C THR A 42 1.30 -4.53 7.85
N ILE A 43 2.52 -4.01 8.00
CA ILE A 43 3.75 -4.77 7.78
C ILE A 43 4.50 -4.87 9.10
N THR A 44 4.83 -6.09 9.51
CA THR A 44 5.67 -6.37 10.66
C THR A 44 6.78 -7.32 10.26
N LYS A 45 7.81 -7.41 11.09
CA LYS A 45 8.96 -8.29 10.84
C LYS A 45 9.17 -9.19 12.03
N LYS A 46 9.45 -10.46 11.77
CA LYS A 46 9.84 -11.43 12.78
C LYS A 46 10.96 -12.29 12.21
N LEU A 47 12.13 -12.21 12.83
CA LEU A 47 13.34 -12.87 12.33
C LEU A 47 13.61 -12.43 10.89
N ASP A 48 13.65 -13.36 9.96
CA ASP A 48 13.93 -13.09 8.54
C ASP A 48 12.65 -13.04 7.69
N SER A 49 11.49 -12.93 8.33
CA SER A 49 10.19 -12.93 7.66
C SER A 49 9.46 -11.61 7.80
N ILE A 50 8.80 -11.21 6.73
CA ILE A 50 7.94 -10.03 6.67
C ILE A 50 6.51 -10.52 6.59
N LYS A 51 5.68 -10.07 7.53
CA LYS A 51 4.25 -10.38 7.54
C LYS A 51 3.48 -9.18 7.01
N VAL A 52 2.62 -9.43 6.03
CA VAL A 52 1.79 -8.40 5.39
C VAL A 52 0.33 -8.76 5.60
N ILE A 53 -0.41 -7.86 6.22
CA ILE A 53 -1.85 -8.03 6.47
C ILE A 53 -2.59 -6.96 5.69
N SER A 54 -3.50 -7.38 4.81
CA SER A 54 -4.36 -6.46 4.06
C SER A 54 -5.77 -6.47 4.61
N GLU A 55 -6.26 -5.30 4.92
CA GLU A 55 -7.63 -5.08 5.37
C GLU A 55 -8.28 -4.04 4.47
N PHE A 56 -9.57 -4.17 4.26
CA PHE A 56 -10.29 -3.32 3.34
C PHE A 56 -11.57 -2.81 3.99
N ASN A 57 -11.89 -1.55 3.73
CA ASN A 57 -13.12 -0.92 4.14
C ASN A 57 -13.74 -0.26 2.91
N GLU A 58 -14.96 -0.69 2.54
CA GLU A 58 -15.64 -0.12 1.39
C GLU A 58 -17.04 0.33 1.75
N LEU A 59 -17.47 1.39 1.07
CA LEU A 59 -18.81 1.95 1.18
C LEU A 59 -19.40 2.05 -0.22
N THR A 60 -20.57 1.48 -0.40
CA THR A 60 -21.39 1.77 -1.57
C THR A 60 -22.29 2.97 -1.29
N PHE A 61 -22.82 3.57 -2.33
CA PHE A 61 -23.59 4.81 -2.26
C PHE A 61 -24.75 4.74 -1.26
N ASP A 62 -25.36 3.56 -1.10
CA ASP A 62 -26.55 3.35 -0.26
C ASP A 62 -26.23 2.78 1.12
N GLU A 63 -24.97 2.56 1.45
CA GLU A 63 -24.60 1.96 2.72
C GLU A 63 -24.16 3.01 3.72
N LYS A 64 -24.48 2.75 4.99
CA LYS A 64 -23.99 3.58 6.09
C LYS A 64 -22.50 3.31 6.27
N TYR A 65 -21.75 4.33 6.67
CA TYR A 65 -20.34 4.21 6.98
C TYR A 65 -20.11 3.08 7.99
N ASP A 66 -19.34 2.10 7.57
CA ASP A 66 -18.88 1.01 8.43
C ASP A 66 -17.41 1.25 8.75
N PRO A 67 -17.06 1.56 10.01
CA PRO A 67 -15.67 1.80 10.38
C PRO A 67 -14.84 0.52 10.47
N ASP A 68 -15.46 -0.66 10.32
CA ASP A 68 -14.76 -1.92 10.49
C ASP A 68 -13.90 -2.26 9.28
N TRP A 69 -12.68 -2.70 9.56
CA TRP A 69 -11.76 -3.20 8.56
C TRP A 69 -11.97 -4.69 8.38
N ASN A 70 -12.15 -5.12 7.15
CA ASN A 70 -12.35 -6.54 6.82
C ASN A 70 -11.05 -7.13 6.28
N LEU A 71 -10.62 -8.25 6.85
CA LEU A 71 -9.41 -8.94 6.43
C LEU A 71 -9.57 -9.46 4.99
N VAL A 72 -8.62 -9.13 4.12
CA VAL A 72 -8.58 -9.62 2.74
C VAL A 72 -7.57 -10.75 2.61
N TYR A 73 -6.33 -10.52 3.05
CA TYR A 73 -5.30 -11.56 3.03
C TYR A 73 -4.24 -11.29 4.09
N GLU A 74 -3.51 -12.34 4.38
CA GLU A 74 -2.32 -12.30 5.21
C GLU A 74 -1.25 -13.12 4.51
N LYS A 75 -0.09 -12.52 4.28
CA LYS A 75 1.04 -13.17 3.61
C LYS A 75 2.29 -13.01 4.43
N THR A 76 3.11 -14.05 4.45
CA THR A 76 4.44 -14.01 5.04
C THR A 76 5.46 -14.28 3.94
N ILE A 77 6.41 -13.37 3.80
CA ILE A 77 7.47 -13.49 2.80
C ILE A 77 8.83 -13.41 3.49
N SER A 78 9.86 -13.88 2.81
CA SER A 78 11.24 -13.74 3.29
C SER A 78 11.70 -12.28 3.13
N LYS A 79 12.58 -11.81 4.01
CA LYS A 79 13.21 -10.51 3.86
C LYS A 79 13.99 -10.39 2.56
N THR A 80 14.37 -11.52 1.96
CA THR A 80 15.09 -11.57 0.69
C THR A 80 14.16 -11.79 -0.51
N ASP A 81 12.85 -11.72 -0.29
CA ASP A 81 11.87 -11.87 -1.37
C ASP A 81 12.14 -10.86 -2.49
N SER A 82 12.15 -11.36 -3.73
CA SER A 82 12.36 -10.55 -4.93
C SER A 82 11.12 -10.47 -5.83
N ILE A 83 10.02 -11.07 -5.41
CA ILE A 83 8.79 -11.11 -6.20
C ILE A 83 7.95 -9.86 -5.94
N TRP A 84 7.70 -9.55 -4.68
CA TRP A 84 6.98 -8.34 -4.30
C TRP A 84 7.97 -7.18 -4.19
N GLN A 85 7.98 -6.33 -5.22
CA GLN A 85 8.96 -5.26 -5.34
C GLN A 85 8.35 -3.90 -4.98
N PHE A 86 7.78 -3.81 -3.80
CA PHE A 86 7.15 -2.58 -3.33
C PHE A 86 8.18 -1.45 -3.16
N GLU A 87 9.40 -1.78 -2.77
CA GLU A 87 10.46 -0.79 -2.64
C GLU A 87 10.76 -0.11 -3.97
N LYS A 88 10.73 -0.87 -5.06
CA LYS A 88 10.89 -0.31 -6.42
C LYS A 88 9.70 0.55 -6.83
N PHE A 89 8.50 0.16 -6.43
CA PHE A 89 7.30 0.98 -6.63
C PHE A 89 7.49 2.36 -5.98
N ILE A 90 7.95 2.40 -4.74
CA ILE A 90 8.21 3.65 -4.03
C ILE A 90 9.24 4.50 -4.79
N SER A 91 10.33 3.88 -5.24
CA SER A 91 11.37 4.59 -5.98
C SER A 91 10.87 5.16 -7.30
N ARG A 92 10.06 4.38 -8.05
CA ARG A 92 9.48 4.87 -9.32
C ARG A 92 8.52 6.02 -9.12
N ASN A 93 7.84 6.07 -7.98
CA ASN A 93 6.82 7.06 -7.68
C ASN A 93 7.29 8.14 -6.71
N PHE A 94 8.60 8.24 -6.49
CA PHE A 94 9.20 9.19 -5.56
C PHE A 94 8.83 10.63 -5.89
N LYS A 95 8.63 10.94 -7.18
CA LYS A 95 8.21 12.26 -7.67
C LYS A 95 6.83 12.69 -7.15
N HIS A 96 6.01 11.74 -6.71
CA HIS A 96 4.66 12.01 -6.18
C HIS A 96 4.66 12.28 -4.68
N ILE A 97 5.79 12.13 -4.01
CA ILE A 97 5.89 12.43 -2.58
C ILE A 97 5.90 13.94 -2.40
N ASN A 98 4.99 14.42 -1.56
CA ASN A 98 4.87 15.84 -1.30
C ASN A 98 4.41 16.06 0.14
N SER A 99 4.76 17.21 0.67
CA SER A 99 4.33 17.67 2.00
C SER A 99 3.17 18.67 1.93
N ASP A 100 2.61 18.92 0.75
CA ASP A 100 1.50 19.87 0.58
C ASP A 100 0.22 19.29 1.19
N VAL A 101 -0.17 19.85 2.32
CA VAL A 101 -1.35 19.40 3.08
C VAL A 101 -2.68 19.91 2.52
N SER A 102 -2.65 20.72 1.45
CA SER A 102 -3.86 21.24 0.82
C SER A 102 -4.63 20.20 0.02
N LYS A 103 -3.98 19.07 -0.32
CA LYS A 103 -4.58 17.98 -1.09
C LYS A 103 -4.69 16.72 -0.23
N ARG A 104 -5.62 15.85 -0.62
CA ARG A 104 -5.74 14.53 0.01
C ARG A 104 -4.79 13.55 -0.68
N PRO A 105 -3.92 12.85 0.07
CA PRO A 105 -3.01 11.89 -0.54
C PRO A 105 -3.76 10.66 -1.07
N ILE A 106 -3.22 10.08 -2.14
CA ILE A 106 -3.74 8.81 -2.66
C ILE A 106 -3.17 7.62 -1.88
N LEU A 107 -1.93 7.73 -1.44
CA LEU A 107 -1.25 6.71 -0.64
C LEU A 107 -0.51 7.39 0.50
N THR A 108 -0.68 6.86 1.71
CA THR A 108 0.08 7.30 2.88
C THR A 108 0.79 6.09 3.47
N ILE A 109 2.10 6.21 3.67
CA ILE A 109 2.91 5.21 4.36
C ILE A 109 3.35 5.85 5.67
N LYS A 110 3.14 5.16 6.79
CA LYS A 110 3.50 5.73 8.08
C LYS A 110 4.00 4.69 9.07
N ASN A 111 4.77 5.18 10.03
CA ASN A 111 5.11 4.45 11.25
C ASN A 111 4.77 5.35 12.45
N GLU A 112 5.27 5.01 13.64
CA GLU A 112 4.98 5.81 14.85
C GLU A 112 5.52 7.23 14.78
N LYS A 113 6.59 7.46 14.04
CA LYS A 113 7.31 8.74 14.04
C LYS A 113 7.03 9.61 12.83
N ASP A 114 6.86 9.01 11.66
CA ASP A 114 6.84 9.72 10.39
C ASP A 114 5.74 9.23 9.47
N SER A 115 5.44 10.04 8.46
CA SER A 115 4.55 9.65 7.37
C SER A 115 5.10 10.14 6.03
N ILE A 116 4.78 9.39 4.99
CA ILE A 116 5.12 9.71 3.60
C ILE A 116 3.82 9.71 2.82
N ASN A 117 3.52 10.83 2.16
CA ASN A 117 2.28 11.01 1.42
C ASN A 117 2.57 11.13 -0.06
N PHE A 118 1.79 10.39 -0.85
CA PHE A 118 1.86 10.42 -2.31
C PHE A 118 0.63 11.12 -2.86
N TYR A 119 0.86 12.05 -3.79
CA TYR A 119 -0.19 12.85 -4.42
C TYR A 119 -0.08 12.71 -5.93
N THR A 120 -1.20 12.74 -6.60
CA THR A 120 -1.25 12.77 -8.05
C THR A 120 -1.99 14.03 -8.52
N ASP A 121 -1.66 14.51 -9.70
CA ASP A 121 -2.27 15.68 -10.29
C ASP A 121 -2.91 15.29 -11.62
N GLY A 122 -4.24 15.32 -11.66
CA GLY A 122 -5.00 14.95 -12.83
C GLY A 122 -5.19 13.46 -13.03
N LEU A 123 -6.09 13.11 -13.94
CA LEU A 123 -6.54 11.73 -14.16
C LEU A 123 -5.44 10.83 -14.73
N ARG A 124 -4.59 11.39 -15.57
CA ARG A 124 -3.52 10.60 -16.20
C ARG A 124 -2.50 10.11 -15.17
N GLU A 125 -2.04 11.01 -14.30
CA GLU A 125 -1.12 10.64 -13.22
C GLU A 125 -1.77 9.67 -12.25
N LEU A 126 -3.03 9.91 -11.90
CA LEU A 126 -3.80 9.05 -11.02
C LEU A 126 -3.88 7.63 -11.58
N ASN A 127 -4.24 7.49 -12.85
CA ASN A 127 -4.37 6.19 -13.49
C ASN A 127 -3.02 5.46 -13.55
N ASN A 128 -1.95 6.17 -13.87
CA ASN A 128 -0.62 5.58 -13.92
C ASN A 128 -0.16 5.10 -12.54
N PHE A 129 -0.42 5.90 -11.51
CA PHE A 129 -0.06 5.55 -10.14
C PHE A 129 -0.84 4.31 -9.66
N ILE A 130 -2.16 4.32 -9.85
CA ILE A 130 -3.03 3.20 -9.45
C ILE A 130 -2.64 1.92 -10.20
N THR A 131 -2.39 2.01 -11.48
CA THR A 131 -1.99 0.85 -12.29
C THR A 131 -0.68 0.26 -11.78
N ASP A 132 0.31 1.10 -11.51
CA ASP A 132 1.59 0.65 -10.97
C ASP A 132 1.40 -0.01 -9.60
N TYR A 133 0.58 0.58 -8.74
CA TYR A 133 0.24 0.01 -7.43
C TYR A 133 -0.43 -1.36 -7.57
N TYR A 134 -1.44 -1.47 -8.42
CA TYR A 134 -2.16 -2.72 -8.63
C TYR A 134 -1.25 -3.82 -9.15
N LEU A 135 -0.42 -3.53 -10.13
CA LEU A 135 0.51 -4.51 -10.69
C LEU A 135 1.54 -4.97 -9.64
N THR A 136 1.98 -4.06 -8.81
CA THR A 136 2.91 -4.38 -7.72
C THR A 136 2.25 -5.29 -6.69
N MET A 137 1.06 -4.93 -6.24
CA MET A 137 0.37 -5.65 -5.18
C MET A 137 -0.16 -7.01 -5.64
N ARG A 138 -0.46 -7.17 -6.92
CA ARG A 138 -0.85 -8.49 -7.47
C ARG A 138 0.27 -9.51 -7.34
N LYS A 139 1.51 -9.08 -7.31
CA LYS A 139 2.65 -10.00 -7.08
C LYS A 139 2.62 -10.59 -5.69
N LEU A 140 2.13 -9.85 -4.72
CA LEU A 140 1.96 -10.32 -3.35
C LEU A 140 0.68 -11.13 -3.19
N HIS A 141 -0.38 -10.76 -3.90
CA HIS A 141 -1.70 -11.37 -3.80
C HIS A 141 -2.25 -11.71 -5.21
N PRO A 142 -1.70 -12.77 -5.83
CA PRO A 142 -2.07 -13.11 -7.23
C PRO A 142 -3.53 -13.52 -7.40
N GLU A 143 -4.17 -14.04 -6.35
CA GLU A 143 -5.60 -14.38 -6.40
C GLU A 143 -6.47 -13.14 -6.59
N ASN A 144 -5.98 -11.97 -6.19
CA ASN A 144 -6.70 -10.70 -6.30
C ASN A 144 -8.14 -10.80 -5.81
N LYS A 145 -8.31 -11.40 -4.63
CA LYS A 145 -9.61 -11.66 -4.03
C LYS A 145 -10.44 -10.38 -3.95
N ASN A 146 -11.70 -10.46 -4.36
CA ASN A 146 -12.63 -9.32 -4.40
C ASN A 146 -12.20 -8.20 -5.38
N GLY A 147 -11.21 -8.45 -6.23
CA GLY A 147 -10.77 -7.48 -7.24
C GLY A 147 -10.18 -6.21 -6.67
N ILE A 148 -9.60 -6.25 -5.46
CA ILE A 148 -9.10 -5.03 -4.80
C ILE A 148 -7.95 -4.37 -5.56
N TYR A 149 -7.23 -5.12 -6.39
CA TYR A 149 -6.13 -4.60 -7.21
C TYR A 149 -6.54 -4.53 -8.68
N GLY A 150 -7.78 -4.12 -8.92
CA GLY A 150 -8.31 -3.93 -10.25
C GLY A 150 -8.72 -5.24 -10.92
N ILE A 151 -9.38 -5.10 -12.06
CA ILE A 151 -9.84 -6.24 -12.86
C ILE A 151 -8.72 -6.65 -13.79
N GLU A 152 -8.46 -7.96 -13.87
CA GLU A 152 -7.50 -8.46 -14.84
C GLU A 152 -8.07 -8.31 -16.25
N ILE A 153 -7.39 -7.51 -17.06
CA ILE A 153 -7.78 -7.33 -18.45
C ILE A 153 -7.18 -8.50 -19.22
N ARG A 154 -8.05 -9.45 -19.62
CA ARG A 154 -7.64 -10.49 -20.55
C ARG A 154 -7.50 -9.86 -21.92
N GLN A 155 -6.30 -9.95 -22.49
CA GLN A 155 -6.12 -9.58 -23.89
C GLN A 155 -6.80 -10.64 -24.75
N GLU A 156 -7.88 -10.25 -25.41
CA GLU A 156 -8.48 -11.08 -26.44
C GLU A 156 -7.57 -11.06 -27.66
N ARG A 157 -7.27 -12.22 -28.13
CA ARG A 157 -6.51 -12.39 -29.37
C ARG A 157 -7.44 -12.44 -30.58
#